data_106d59f6142379625986c12c1f13acce
#
_entry.id   106d59f6142379625986c12c1f13acce
#
_cell.length_a   1.000
_cell.length_b   1.000
_cell.length_c   1.000
_cell.angle_alpha   90.00
_cell.angle_beta   90.00
_cell.angle_gamma   90.00
#
_symmetry.space_group_name_H-M   'P 1'
#
loop_
_entity.id
_entity.type
_entity.pdbx_description
1 polymer ?
#
loop_
_entity_poly.entity_id
_entity_poly.type
_entity_poly.pdbx_seq_one_letter_code
_entity_poly.pdbx_strand_id
1 'polypeptide(L)'
;LQGEGAGPGPTSSSLLSDLLSVLSGNVKNPFGVPCSKRKLIKCYNVNNYTNSLYLRFEVIDKPGVLSTITNRLAKYKISVKRLIQTPDKKNNKATIVIITHKTNELNSKNCLSIFKRDKNILKFPTLIRIYN
;
A
#
# COMPACT_ATOMS: atom_id res chain seq x y z
N LEU A 1 2.26 -11.52 16.81
CA LEU A 1 3.26 -11.33 17.87
C LEU A 1 2.65 -10.50 18.98
N GLN A 2 2.81 -10.96 20.21
CA GLN A 2 2.39 -10.25 21.42
C GLN A 2 3.59 -10.17 22.34
N GLY A 3 3.83 -9.05 22.96
CA GLY A 3 4.92 -8.81 23.90
C GLY A 3 4.66 -7.57 24.73
N GLU A 4 5.44 -7.43 25.80
CA GLU A 4 5.39 -6.22 26.62
C GLU A 4 5.92 -5.02 25.82
N GLY A 5 5.29 -3.88 26.01
CA GLY A 5 5.71 -2.61 25.42
C GLY A 5 6.85 -1.96 26.22
N ALA A 6 6.97 -0.63 26.11
CA ALA A 6 7.93 0.14 26.88
C ALA A 6 7.55 0.12 28.39
N GLY A 7 8.59 0.10 29.26
CA GLY A 7 8.43 0.10 30.71
C GLY A 7 9.74 -0.20 31.41
N PRO A 8 9.85 0.05 32.75
CA PRO A 8 11.11 -0.18 33.48
C PRO A 8 11.55 -1.65 33.45
N GLY A 9 10.64 -2.60 33.56
CA GLY A 9 10.92 -4.03 33.51
C GLY A 9 11.50 -4.49 32.18
N PRO A 10 10.77 -4.33 31.06
CA PRO A 10 11.24 -4.71 29.72
C PRO A 10 12.56 -4.02 29.33
N THR A 11 12.70 -2.73 29.66
CA THR A 11 13.92 -1.96 29.38
C THR A 11 15.11 -2.47 30.14
N SER A 12 14.98 -2.73 31.46
CA SER A 12 16.04 -3.27 32.29
C SER A 12 16.46 -4.67 31.84
N SER A 13 15.50 -5.53 31.49
CA SER A 13 15.76 -6.86 30.99
C SER A 13 16.55 -6.83 29.68
N SER A 14 16.19 -5.93 28.74
CA SER A 14 16.91 -5.76 27.47
C SER A 14 18.34 -5.28 27.68
N LEU A 15 18.55 -4.27 28.53
CA LEU A 15 19.88 -3.74 28.87
C LEU A 15 20.80 -4.78 29.48
N LEU A 16 20.26 -5.57 30.45
CA LEU A 16 21.03 -6.64 31.09
C LEU A 16 21.37 -7.75 30.09
N SER A 17 20.43 -8.11 29.21
CA SER A 17 20.68 -9.10 28.15
C SER A 17 21.78 -8.66 27.19
N ASP A 18 21.76 -7.39 26.78
CA ASP A 18 22.79 -6.84 25.89
C ASP A 18 24.16 -6.78 26.59
N LEU A 19 24.19 -6.32 27.85
CA LEU A 19 25.42 -6.28 28.65
C LEU A 19 26.03 -7.68 28.82
N LEU A 20 25.22 -8.68 29.19
CA LEU A 20 25.66 -10.07 29.33
C LEU A 20 26.16 -10.63 28.00
N SER A 21 25.52 -10.29 26.89
CA SER A 21 25.96 -10.69 25.53
C SER A 21 27.34 -10.12 25.19
N VAL A 22 27.59 -8.88 25.52
CA VAL A 22 28.89 -8.22 25.32
C VAL A 22 29.98 -8.87 26.21
N LEU A 23 29.70 -9.03 27.51
CA LEU A 23 30.63 -9.61 28.46
C LEU A 23 30.98 -11.07 28.14
N SER A 24 30.01 -11.81 27.61
CA SER A 24 30.22 -13.22 27.20
C SER A 24 30.88 -13.36 25.81
N GLY A 25 31.23 -12.27 25.15
CA GLY A 25 31.80 -12.31 23.79
C GLY A 25 30.81 -12.74 22.70
N ASN A 26 29.55 -12.90 23.02
CA ASN A 26 28.48 -13.32 22.10
C ASN A 26 27.92 -12.21 21.26
N VAL A 27 28.74 -11.22 20.86
CA VAL A 27 28.31 -10.12 20.02
C VAL A 27 28.11 -10.60 18.59
N LYS A 28 26.86 -10.76 18.21
CA LYS A 28 26.50 -11.13 16.84
C LYS A 28 26.58 -9.88 15.94
N ASN A 29 27.13 -10.07 14.73
CA ASN A 29 27.07 -9.01 13.74
C ASN A 29 25.61 -8.63 13.44
N PRO A 30 25.23 -7.33 13.51
CA PRO A 30 23.91 -6.92 13.07
C PRO A 30 23.67 -7.41 11.63
N PHE A 31 22.48 -7.94 11.34
CA PHE A 31 22.13 -8.56 10.06
C PHE A 31 22.93 -9.83 9.70
N GLY A 32 23.56 -10.50 10.68
CA GLY A 32 24.19 -11.81 10.48
C GLY A 32 25.50 -11.83 9.69
N VAL A 33 25.97 -10.65 9.19
CA VAL A 33 27.21 -10.55 8.41
C VAL A 33 28.09 -9.38 8.88
N PRO A 34 29.44 -9.52 8.85
CA PRO A 34 30.36 -8.44 9.14
C PRO A 34 30.13 -7.21 8.24
N CYS A 35 30.40 -6.01 8.77
CA CYS A 35 30.25 -4.76 8.01
C CYS A 35 31.04 -4.77 6.69
N SER A 36 32.24 -5.36 6.68
CA SER A 36 33.10 -5.49 5.49
C SER A 36 32.49 -6.32 4.36
N LYS A 37 31.57 -7.23 4.68
CA LYS A 37 30.87 -8.09 3.70
C LYS A 37 29.52 -7.51 3.27
N ARG A 38 29.09 -6.37 3.81
CA ARG A 38 27.84 -5.73 3.44
C ARG A 38 27.94 -5.03 2.09
N LYS A 39 26.95 -5.24 1.25
CA LYS A 39 26.86 -4.55 -0.06
C LYS A 39 25.86 -3.41 0.05
N LEU A 40 26.22 -2.29 -0.52
CA LEU A 40 25.30 -1.14 -0.67
C LEU A 40 24.25 -1.50 -1.70
N ILE A 41 22.99 -1.54 -1.30
CA ILE A 41 21.87 -1.80 -2.20
C ILE A 41 21.37 -0.47 -2.71
N LYS A 42 21.32 -0.30 -4.03
CA LYS A 42 20.70 0.86 -4.65
C LYS A 42 19.19 0.80 -4.46
N CYS A 43 18.61 1.92 -4.03
CA CYS A 43 17.14 2.01 -3.95
C CYS A 43 16.54 1.85 -5.35
N TYR A 44 15.54 0.98 -5.46
CA TYR A 44 14.80 0.82 -6.69
C TYR A 44 13.87 2.01 -6.92
N ASN A 45 13.77 2.46 -8.19
CA ASN A 45 12.81 3.51 -8.52
C ASN A 45 11.40 2.94 -8.50
N VAL A 46 10.63 3.32 -7.47
CA VAL A 46 9.26 2.85 -7.24
C VAL A 46 8.35 3.07 -8.46
N ASN A 47 8.60 4.11 -9.26
CA ASN A 47 7.79 4.42 -10.42
C ASN A 47 7.81 3.32 -11.49
N ASN A 48 8.89 2.52 -11.53
CA ASN A 48 9.03 1.40 -12.48
C ASN A 48 8.43 0.09 -11.95
N TYR A 49 7.93 0.11 -10.72
CA TYR A 49 7.37 -1.10 -10.13
C TYR A 49 5.99 -1.41 -10.70
N THR A 50 5.70 -2.68 -10.93
CA THR A 50 4.42 -3.14 -11.49
C THR A 50 3.69 -4.03 -10.48
N ASN A 51 2.44 -3.66 -10.15
CA ASN A 51 1.57 -4.38 -9.24
C ASN A 51 0.15 -4.45 -9.76
N SER A 52 -0.60 -5.43 -9.30
CA SER A 52 -2.05 -5.35 -9.31
C SER A 52 -2.52 -4.42 -8.20
N LEU A 53 -3.62 -3.72 -8.42
CA LEU A 53 -4.16 -2.75 -7.47
C LEU A 53 -5.57 -3.16 -7.05
N TYR A 54 -5.85 -2.95 -5.77
CA TYR A 54 -7.20 -2.84 -5.24
C TYR A 54 -7.53 -1.35 -5.12
N LEU A 55 -8.58 -0.93 -5.79
CA LEU A 55 -9.09 0.44 -5.78
C LEU A 55 -10.51 0.44 -5.25
N ARG A 56 -10.79 1.26 -4.24
CA ARG A 56 -12.13 1.46 -3.71
C ARG A 56 -12.55 2.90 -3.87
N PHE A 57 -13.67 3.11 -4.55
CA PHE A 57 -14.28 4.40 -4.78
C PHE A 57 -15.59 4.50 -4.00
N GLU A 58 -15.83 5.63 -3.36
CA GLU A 58 -17.13 6.03 -2.84
C GLU A 58 -17.68 7.12 -3.79
N VAL A 59 -18.78 6.84 -4.45
CA VAL A 59 -19.31 7.68 -5.53
C VAL A 59 -20.78 7.99 -5.35
N ILE A 60 -21.26 9.03 -6.04
CA ILE A 60 -22.69 9.27 -6.22
C ILE A 60 -23.21 8.18 -7.17
N ASP A 61 -24.32 7.53 -6.79
CA ASP A 61 -24.94 6.47 -7.63
C ASP A 61 -25.77 7.11 -8.76
N LYS A 62 -25.11 7.38 -9.88
CA LYS A 62 -25.69 7.99 -11.08
C LYS A 62 -25.20 7.27 -12.34
N PRO A 63 -26.05 7.19 -13.39
CA PRO A 63 -25.61 6.71 -14.69
C PRO A 63 -24.38 7.47 -15.19
N GLY A 64 -23.43 6.76 -15.78
CA GLY A 64 -22.20 7.31 -16.35
C GLY A 64 -21.01 7.47 -15.40
N VAL A 65 -21.19 7.39 -14.08
CA VAL A 65 -20.07 7.51 -13.12
C VAL A 65 -19.10 6.36 -13.29
N LEU A 66 -19.59 5.11 -13.37
CA LEU A 66 -18.76 3.95 -13.62
C LEU A 66 -18.00 4.05 -14.95
N SER A 67 -18.70 4.48 -16.02
CA SER A 67 -18.08 4.69 -17.34
C SER A 67 -16.95 5.71 -17.26
N THR A 68 -17.16 6.82 -16.54
CA THR A 68 -16.11 7.83 -16.34
C THR A 68 -14.88 7.27 -15.65
N ILE A 69 -15.06 6.45 -14.61
CA ILE A 69 -13.95 5.82 -13.88
C ILE A 69 -13.19 4.85 -14.80
N THR A 70 -13.90 3.95 -15.49
CA THR A 70 -13.27 2.94 -16.36
C THR A 70 -12.57 3.58 -17.56
N ASN A 71 -13.13 4.63 -18.16
CA ASN A 71 -12.49 5.36 -19.25
C ASN A 71 -11.18 6.05 -18.79
N ARG A 72 -11.15 6.59 -17.58
CA ARG A 72 -9.93 7.18 -17.02
C ARG A 72 -8.87 6.11 -16.75
N LEU A 73 -9.26 4.96 -16.19
CA LEU A 73 -8.34 3.83 -16.02
C LEU A 73 -7.75 3.40 -17.37
N ALA A 74 -8.59 3.25 -18.39
CA ALA A 74 -8.16 2.86 -19.74
C ALA A 74 -7.19 3.88 -20.36
N LYS A 75 -7.44 5.20 -20.19
CA LYS A 75 -6.54 6.27 -20.66
C LYS A 75 -5.12 6.12 -20.11
N TYR A 76 -4.96 5.62 -18.87
CA TYR A 76 -3.68 5.36 -18.24
C TYR A 76 -3.20 3.91 -18.40
N LYS A 77 -3.78 3.16 -19.34
CA LYS A 77 -3.42 1.77 -19.64
C LYS A 77 -3.57 0.84 -18.42
N ILE A 78 -4.55 1.14 -17.55
CA ILE A 78 -4.88 0.32 -16.39
C ILE A 78 -6.06 -0.58 -16.77
N SER A 79 -5.80 -1.88 -16.92
CA SER A 79 -6.80 -2.88 -17.27
C SER A 79 -7.49 -3.42 -16.02
N VAL A 80 -8.82 -3.53 -16.06
CA VAL A 80 -9.66 -4.04 -14.97
C VAL A 80 -9.73 -5.56 -15.04
N LYS A 81 -9.40 -6.23 -13.93
CA LYS A 81 -9.53 -7.69 -13.79
C LYS A 81 -10.87 -8.09 -13.16
N ARG A 82 -11.32 -7.32 -12.16
CA ARG A 82 -12.60 -7.55 -11.46
C ARG A 82 -13.18 -6.21 -11.05
N LEU A 83 -14.50 -6.10 -11.14
CA LEU A 83 -15.26 -4.94 -10.71
C LEU A 83 -16.48 -5.42 -9.91
N ILE A 84 -16.71 -4.77 -8.78
CA ILE A 84 -17.88 -4.99 -7.93
C ILE A 84 -18.46 -3.62 -7.60
N GLN A 85 -19.74 -3.42 -7.86
CA GLN A 85 -20.48 -2.23 -7.47
C GLN A 85 -21.54 -2.62 -6.44
N THR A 86 -21.53 -1.95 -5.30
CA THR A 86 -22.52 -2.14 -4.24
C THR A 86 -23.24 -0.81 -4.01
N PRO A 87 -24.51 -0.70 -4.41
CA PRO A 87 -25.30 0.52 -4.20
C PRO A 87 -25.73 0.66 -2.74
N ASP A 88 -25.70 1.88 -2.24
CA ASP A 88 -26.34 2.30 -0.99
C ASP A 88 -27.60 3.10 -1.33
N LYS A 89 -28.73 2.41 -1.45
CA LYS A 89 -30.00 3.00 -1.87
C LYS A 89 -30.50 4.11 -0.94
N LYS A 90 -30.13 4.07 0.35
CA LYS A 90 -30.59 5.08 1.33
C LYS A 90 -29.95 6.45 1.12
N ASN A 91 -28.72 6.47 0.64
CA ASN A 91 -27.91 7.69 0.57
C ASN A 91 -27.60 8.10 -0.88
N ASN A 92 -28.17 7.49 -1.89
CA ASN A 92 -27.89 7.72 -3.31
C ASN A 92 -26.37 7.65 -3.61
N LYS A 93 -25.69 6.69 -3.01
CA LYS A 93 -24.26 6.44 -3.11
C LYS A 93 -23.99 5.03 -3.55
N ALA A 94 -22.80 4.80 -4.10
CA ALA A 94 -22.34 3.46 -4.39
C ALA A 94 -20.86 3.31 -3.98
N THR A 95 -20.51 2.10 -3.57
CA THR A 95 -19.12 1.68 -3.42
C THR A 95 -18.73 0.88 -4.65
N ILE A 96 -17.68 1.31 -5.35
CA ILE A 96 -17.12 0.60 -6.50
C ILE A 96 -15.75 0.08 -6.10
N VAL A 97 -15.59 -1.23 -6.15
CA VAL A 97 -14.31 -1.93 -5.91
C VAL A 97 -13.78 -2.43 -7.24
N ILE A 98 -12.55 -2.08 -7.55
CA ILE A 98 -11.87 -2.49 -8.79
C ILE A 98 -10.57 -3.19 -8.43
N ILE A 99 -10.37 -4.40 -8.96
CA ILE A 99 -9.08 -5.09 -8.96
C ILE A 99 -8.51 -4.97 -10.36
N THR A 100 -7.28 -4.51 -10.49
CA THR A 100 -6.64 -4.33 -11.79
C THR A 100 -5.74 -5.52 -12.15
N HIS A 101 -5.41 -5.67 -13.43
CA HIS A 101 -4.21 -6.40 -13.86
C HIS A 101 -2.96 -5.64 -13.41
N LYS A 102 -1.78 -6.27 -13.56
CA LYS A 102 -0.49 -5.61 -13.26
C LYS A 102 -0.37 -4.31 -14.04
N THR A 103 -0.09 -3.24 -13.35
CA THR A 103 0.09 -1.90 -13.91
C THR A 103 1.30 -1.22 -13.29
N ASN A 104 1.88 -0.28 -14.03
CA ASN A 104 3.01 0.51 -13.57
C ASN A 104 2.59 1.53 -12.50
N GLU A 105 3.42 1.71 -11.48
CA GLU A 105 3.15 2.62 -10.37
C GLU A 105 2.98 4.09 -10.83
N LEU A 106 3.75 4.53 -11.81
CA LEU A 106 3.63 5.87 -12.36
C LEU A 106 2.26 6.10 -13.01
N ASN A 107 1.77 5.13 -13.81
CA ASN A 107 0.45 5.20 -14.44
C ASN A 107 -0.64 5.27 -13.38
N SER A 108 -0.51 4.50 -12.31
CA SER A 108 -1.45 4.47 -11.19
C SER A 108 -1.53 5.81 -10.47
N LYS A 109 -0.38 6.41 -10.14
CA LYS A 109 -0.30 7.73 -9.50
C LYS A 109 -0.93 8.82 -10.36
N ASN A 110 -0.58 8.82 -11.65
CA ASN A 110 -1.12 9.81 -12.60
C ASN A 110 -2.63 9.67 -12.77
N CYS A 111 -3.12 8.44 -12.88
CA CYS A 111 -4.55 8.17 -12.96
C CYS A 111 -5.30 8.64 -11.70
N LEU A 112 -4.78 8.29 -10.51
CA LEU A 112 -5.44 8.65 -9.25
C LEU A 112 -5.48 10.17 -9.03
N SER A 113 -4.49 10.90 -9.48
CA SER A 113 -4.45 12.36 -9.33
C SER A 113 -5.65 13.08 -9.98
N ILE A 114 -6.20 12.51 -11.07
CA ILE A 114 -7.34 13.09 -11.79
C ILE A 114 -8.64 12.94 -10.99
N PHE A 115 -8.77 11.87 -10.19
CA PHE A 115 -9.96 11.63 -9.40
C PHE A 115 -10.16 12.65 -8.26
N LYS A 116 -9.09 13.35 -7.84
CA LYS A 116 -9.18 14.43 -6.82
C LYS A 116 -10.15 15.56 -7.20
N ARG A 117 -10.38 15.79 -8.50
CA ARG A 117 -11.19 16.89 -9.01
C ARG A 117 -12.57 16.45 -9.49
N ASP A 118 -12.91 15.19 -9.32
CA ASP A 118 -14.19 14.67 -9.81
C ASP A 118 -15.30 14.85 -8.76
N LYS A 119 -16.30 15.65 -9.09
CA LYS A 119 -17.44 15.95 -8.20
C LYS A 119 -18.31 14.73 -7.88
N ASN A 120 -18.26 13.68 -8.68
CA ASN A 120 -19.03 12.46 -8.45
C ASN A 120 -18.32 11.46 -7.51
N ILE A 121 -17.05 11.71 -7.20
CA ILE A 121 -16.26 10.91 -6.26
C ILE A 121 -16.27 11.62 -4.92
N LEU A 122 -16.87 10.99 -3.92
CA LEU A 122 -17.14 11.58 -2.61
C LEU A 122 -15.88 11.67 -1.74
N LYS A 123 -14.97 10.70 -1.90
CA LYS A 123 -13.69 10.65 -1.20
C LYS A 123 -12.58 10.21 -2.14
N PHE A 124 -11.36 10.65 -1.86
CA PHE A 124 -10.20 10.17 -2.60
C PHE A 124 -10.14 8.63 -2.56
N PRO A 125 -9.94 7.95 -3.70
CA PRO A 125 -9.98 6.50 -3.75
C PRO A 125 -8.95 5.85 -2.83
N THR A 126 -9.36 4.80 -2.10
CA THR A 126 -8.43 3.95 -1.37
C THR A 126 -7.68 3.06 -2.34
N LEU A 127 -6.34 3.07 -2.28
CA LEU A 127 -5.47 2.22 -3.08
C LEU A 127 -4.70 1.27 -2.17
N ILE A 128 -4.73 -0.03 -2.49
CA ILE A 128 -3.90 -1.06 -1.87
C ILE A 128 -3.17 -1.82 -2.99
N ARG A 129 -1.87 -2.00 -2.84
CA ARG A 129 -1.06 -2.79 -3.78
C ARG A 129 -1.18 -4.27 -3.43
N ILE A 130 -1.44 -5.09 -4.43
CA ILE A 130 -1.55 -6.54 -4.30
C ILE A 130 -0.21 -7.13 -4.76
N TYR A 131 0.50 -7.75 -3.83
CA TYR A 131 1.70 -8.51 -4.13
C TYR A 131 1.31 -9.93 -4.52
N ASN A 132 1.74 -10.36 -5.70
CA ASN A 132 1.58 -11.72 -6.23
C ASN A 132 2.98 -12.32 -6.44
#